data_b5e8aabe237db52d932fa11531c82ef3
#
_entry.id   b5e8aabe237db52d932fa11531c82ef3
#
_cell.length_a   1.000
_cell.length_b   1.000
_cell.length_c   1.000
_cell.angle_alpha   90.00
_cell.angle_beta   90.00
_cell.angle_gamma   90.00
#
_symmetry.space_group_name_H-M   'P 1'
#
loop_
_entity.id
_entity.type
_entity.pdbx_description
1 polymer ?
#
loop_
_entity_poly.entity_id
_entity_poly.type
_entity_poly.pdbx_seq_one_letter_code
_entity_poly.pdbx_strand_id
1 'polypeptide(L)'
;MSTIDTDEASEAPQAGTFIHDGGWLRAALGMALLAMAGLGLLYPLAGVGLGQALFPQAANGSLLVRDGVIVGSALVAQPFQGAEYFHPRPSAAGYDPLAAAGSNQARSNPALQQRLDAARRAAAAREQIPPADVPADLITQSGSGLDPHISPQAAAVQVYRVARARGVTAGRVQELLARQLEPRQFGLLGQPRVNVLALNLALDRLLPVQDADTVSGGK
;
A
#
# COMPACT_ATOMS: atom_id res chain seq x y z
N MET A 1 70.52 -51.07 40.19
CA MET A 1 69.58 -51.93 39.44
C MET A 1 68.19 -51.47 39.94
N SER A 2 67.56 -50.52 39.22
CA SER A 2 66.31 -49.92 39.64
C SER A 2 65.37 -50.14 38.50
N THR A 3 64.35 -50.90 38.72
CA THR A 3 63.24 -51.13 37.80
C THR A 3 62.21 -49.98 37.97
N ILE A 4 61.96 -49.28 36.92
CA ILE A 4 60.93 -48.29 36.88
C ILE A 4 59.67 -49.02 36.38
N ASP A 5 58.70 -49.16 37.27
CA ASP A 5 57.32 -49.52 36.88
C ASP A 5 56.61 -48.31 36.43
N THR A 6 56.27 -48.25 35.18
CA THR A 6 55.36 -47.32 34.56
C THR A 6 53.97 -47.94 34.51
N ASP A 7 53.17 -47.61 35.50
CA ASP A 7 51.76 -47.94 35.52
C ASP A 7 51.01 -46.87 34.60
N GLU A 8 50.89 -47.20 33.34
CA GLU A 8 50.00 -46.42 32.45
C GLU A 8 48.57 -46.90 32.70
N ALA A 9 47.88 -46.07 33.57
CA ALA A 9 46.45 -46.18 33.70
C ALA A 9 45.80 -45.74 32.39
N SER A 10 45.40 -46.72 31.58
CA SER A 10 44.55 -46.53 30.43
C SER A 10 43.18 -45.93 30.85
N GLU A 11 43.01 -44.65 30.71
CA GLU A 11 41.68 -44.05 30.79
C GLU A 11 40.81 -44.61 29.66
N ALA A 12 39.89 -45.46 30.03
CA ALA A 12 38.83 -45.92 29.12
C ALA A 12 38.01 -44.70 28.62
N PRO A 13 37.73 -44.62 27.32
CA PRO A 13 36.91 -43.53 26.79
C PRO A 13 35.53 -43.56 27.47
N GLN A 14 35.17 -42.48 28.12
CA GLN A 14 33.83 -42.29 28.69
C GLN A 14 32.80 -42.56 27.61
N ALA A 15 32.00 -43.58 27.81
CA ALA A 15 30.89 -43.93 26.93
C ALA A 15 29.99 -42.72 26.83
N GLY A 16 29.99 -42.05 25.67
CA GLY A 16 29.06 -40.99 25.36
C GLY A 16 27.64 -41.45 25.66
N THR A 17 26.93 -40.68 26.41
CA THR A 17 25.50 -40.87 26.68
C THR A 17 24.77 -40.94 25.33
N PHE A 18 24.55 -42.19 24.88
CA PHE A 18 23.70 -42.44 23.72
C PHE A 18 22.30 -41.93 24.09
N ILE A 19 21.91 -40.83 23.49
CA ILE A 19 20.56 -40.32 23.59
C ILE A 19 19.64 -41.43 23.05
N HIS A 20 18.83 -41.99 23.93
CA HIS A 20 17.91 -43.06 23.58
C HIS A 20 16.96 -42.55 22.48
N ASP A 21 17.12 -43.09 21.24
CA ASP A 21 16.45 -42.64 20.01
C ASP A 21 14.89 -42.66 20.03
N GLY A 22 14.27 -43.21 21.07
CA GLY A 22 12.81 -43.23 21.22
C GLY A 22 12.18 -42.01 21.90
N GLY A 23 12.95 -41.19 22.60
CA GLY A 23 12.45 -40.03 23.35
C GLY A 23 12.42 -38.74 22.54
N TRP A 24 13.41 -38.50 21.69
CA TRP A 24 13.53 -37.25 20.94
C TRP A 24 12.45 -37.09 19.88
N LEU A 25 11.99 -38.16 19.23
CA LEU A 25 10.92 -38.12 18.25
C LEU A 25 9.58 -37.70 18.89
N ARG A 26 9.27 -38.22 20.08
CA ARG A 26 8.09 -37.81 20.85
C ARG A 26 8.19 -36.35 21.28
N ALA A 27 9.37 -35.92 21.76
CA ALA A 27 9.61 -34.54 22.13
C ALA A 27 9.49 -33.58 20.90
N ALA A 28 10.09 -33.99 19.78
CA ALA A 28 9.99 -33.20 18.53
C ALA A 28 8.56 -33.12 18.03
N LEU A 29 7.82 -34.23 17.99
CA LEU A 29 6.41 -34.23 17.61
C LEU A 29 5.53 -33.40 18.58
N GLY A 30 5.76 -33.54 19.90
CA GLY A 30 5.08 -32.78 20.92
C GLY A 30 5.34 -31.28 20.74
N MET A 31 6.59 -30.89 20.55
CA MET A 31 6.96 -29.49 20.32
C MET A 31 6.37 -28.96 18.99
N ALA A 32 6.41 -29.74 17.91
CA ALA A 32 5.81 -29.38 16.63
C ALA A 32 4.30 -29.16 16.75
N LEU A 33 3.58 -30.06 17.43
CA LEU A 33 2.15 -29.92 17.68
C LEU A 33 1.83 -28.70 18.56
N LEU A 34 2.64 -28.46 19.60
CA LEU A 34 2.49 -27.30 20.48
C LEU A 34 2.74 -26.00 19.74
N ALA A 35 3.78 -25.95 18.91
CA ALA A 35 4.09 -24.80 18.06
C ALA A 35 2.98 -24.57 17.03
N MET A 36 2.47 -25.63 16.40
CA MET A 36 1.38 -25.55 15.43
C MET A 36 0.07 -25.07 16.10
N ALA A 37 -0.27 -25.60 17.26
CA ALA A 37 -1.45 -25.16 18.01
C ALA A 37 -1.28 -23.72 18.54
N GLY A 38 -0.13 -23.39 19.13
CA GLY A 38 0.13 -22.08 19.71
C GLY A 38 0.31 -20.99 18.66
N LEU A 39 1.25 -21.18 17.73
CA LEU A 39 1.60 -20.15 16.75
C LEU A 39 0.79 -20.24 15.46
N GLY A 40 0.38 -21.47 15.06
CA GLY A 40 -0.40 -21.66 13.83
C GLY A 40 -1.91 -21.46 14.01
N LEU A 41 -2.44 -21.64 15.21
CA LEU A 41 -3.87 -21.55 15.46
C LEU A 41 -4.22 -20.45 16.50
N LEU A 42 -3.77 -20.60 17.75
CA LEU A 42 -4.20 -19.70 18.82
C LEU A 42 -3.74 -18.26 18.61
N TYR A 43 -2.49 -18.04 18.22
CA TYR A 43 -1.96 -16.70 17.99
C TYR A 43 -2.68 -15.97 16.82
N PRO A 44 -2.86 -16.57 15.63
CA PRO A 44 -3.63 -15.92 14.55
C PRO A 44 -5.09 -15.68 14.94
N LEU A 45 -5.77 -16.61 15.60
CA LEU A 45 -7.14 -16.44 16.05
C LEU A 45 -7.28 -15.31 17.08
N ALA A 46 -6.34 -15.22 18.03
CA ALA A 46 -6.30 -14.10 18.97
C ALA A 46 -6.08 -12.77 18.26
N GLY A 47 -5.14 -12.72 17.27
CA GLY A 47 -4.90 -11.54 16.46
C GLY A 47 -6.12 -11.10 15.66
N VAL A 48 -6.79 -12.05 14.99
CA VAL A 48 -8.05 -11.77 14.27
C VAL A 48 -9.14 -11.32 15.23
N GLY A 49 -9.34 -12.00 16.35
CA GLY A 49 -10.34 -11.64 17.35
C GLY A 49 -10.14 -10.23 17.92
N LEU A 50 -8.92 -9.89 18.27
CA LEU A 50 -8.58 -8.53 18.74
C LEU A 50 -8.74 -7.50 17.61
N GLY A 51 -8.31 -7.81 16.40
CA GLY A 51 -8.48 -6.93 15.23
C GLY A 51 -9.94 -6.62 14.97
N GLN A 52 -10.80 -7.64 14.98
CA GLN A 52 -12.24 -7.48 14.78
C GLN A 52 -12.91 -6.71 15.92
N ALA A 53 -12.47 -6.91 17.17
CA ALA A 53 -13.04 -6.22 18.33
C ALA A 53 -12.62 -4.74 18.42
N LEU A 54 -11.35 -4.44 18.12
CA LEU A 54 -10.79 -3.10 18.30
C LEU A 54 -10.82 -2.25 17.04
N PHE A 55 -10.68 -2.88 15.85
CA PHE A 55 -10.54 -2.19 14.56
C PHE A 55 -11.36 -2.88 13.45
N PRO A 56 -12.70 -3.03 13.60
CA PRO A 56 -13.50 -3.83 12.68
C PRO A 56 -13.43 -3.35 11.22
N GLN A 57 -13.36 -2.04 10.98
CA GLN A 57 -13.23 -1.50 9.63
C GLN A 57 -11.89 -1.90 8.97
N ALA A 58 -10.78 -1.75 9.67
CA ALA A 58 -9.46 -2.12 9.17
C ALA A 58 -9.32 -3.64 9.00
N ALA A 59 -9.84 -4.41 9.97
CA ALA A 59 -9.80 -5.87 9.95
C ALA A 59 -10.61 -6.47 8.79
N ASN A 60 -11.61 -5.74 8.27
CA ASN A 60 -12.42 -6.13 7.11
C ASN A 60 -11.97 -5.44 5.81
N GLY A 61 -10.72 -4.95 5.74
CA GLY A 61 -10.14 -4.45 4.50
C GLY A 61 -10.45 -3.00 4.18
N SER A 62 -10.85 -2.17 5.16
CA SER A 62 -11.08 -0.72 5.01
C SER A 62 -12.00 -0.39 3.82
N LEU A 63 -13.08 -1.14 3.67
CA LEU A 63 -14.01 -1.01 2.56
C LEU A 63 -14.72 0.35 2.60
N LEU A 64 -14.84 0.97 1.43
CA LEU A 64 -15.59 2.19 1.21
C LEU A 64 -16.93 1.86 0.56
N VAL A 65 -18.01 2.39 1.15
CA VAL A 65 -19.38 2.12 0.72
C VAL A 65 -20.02 3.42 0.26
N ARG A 66 -20.71 3.37 -0.89
CA ARG A 66 -21.56 4.45 -1.41
C ARG A 66 -22.92 3.89 -1.77
N ASP A 67 -23.99 4.48 -1.21
CA ASP A 67 -25.39 4.07 -1.43
C ASP A 67 -25.64 2.56 -1.18
N GLY A 68 -24.98 2.00 -0.14
CA GLY A 68 -25.08 0.60 0.24
C GLY A 68 -24.23 -0.37 -0.61
N VAL A 69 -23.50 0.14 -1.62
CA VAL A 69 -22.66 -0.67 -2.51
C VAL A 69 -21.18 -0.45 -2.15
N ILE A 70 -20.40 -1.53 -2.05
CA ILE A 70 -18.95 -1.45 -1.89
C ILE A 70 -18.34 -0.92 -3.19
N VAL A 71 -17.70 0.25 -3.14
CA VAL A 71 -17.06 0.89 -4.28
C VAL A 71 -15.56 0.68 -4.32
N GLY A 72 -14.96 0.17 -3.25
CA GLY A 72 -13.53 -0.14 -3.18
C GLY A 72 -13.02 -0.23 -1.76
N SER A 73 -11.70 -0.24 -1.63
CA SER A 73 -10.99 -0.21 -0.35
C SER A 73 -10.12 1.04 -0.28
N ALA A 74 -10.04 1.66 0.89
CA ALA A 74 -9.12 2.77 1.14
C ALA A 74 -7.64 2.36 0.99
N LEU A 75 -7.35 1.06 0.97
CA LEU A 75 -5.99 0.52 0.89
C LEU A 75 -5.54 0.20 -0.54
N VAL A 76 -6.45 0.28 -1.53
CA VAL A 76 -6.18 -0.15 -2.91
C VAL A 76 -6.52 0.96 -3.89
N ALA A 77 -5.55 1.32 -4.72
CA ALA A 77 -5.77 2.26 -5.81
C ALA A 77 -6.72 1.69 -6.87
N GLN A 78 -7.47 2.58 -7.51
CA GLN A 78 -8.37 2.26 -8.61
C GLN A 78 -8.06 3.12 -9.84
N PRO A 79 -8.28 2.62 -11.06
CA PRO A 79 -8.08 3.39 -12.29
C PRO A 79 -9.19 4.43 -12.45
N PHE A 80 -8.89 5.69 -12.19
CA PHE A 80 -9.73 6.82 -12.54
C PHE A 80 -9.29 7.40 -13.89
N GLN A 81 -10.19 7.58 -14.84
CA GLN A 81 -9.89 8.06 -16.19
C GLN A 81 -10.61 9.36 -16.54
N GLY A 82 -11.72 9.69 -15.88
CA GLY A 82 -12.48 10.90 -16.14
C GLY A 82 -11.71 12.17 -15.77
N ALA A 83 -11.91 13.24 -16.54
CA ALA A 83 -11.28 14.55 -16.28
C ALA A 83 -11.74 15.17 -14.96
N GLU A 84 -12.90 14.78 -14.47
CA GLU A 84 -13.55 15.22 -13.24
C GLU A 84 -12.99 14.56 -11.98
N TYR A 85 -12.04 13.59 -12.12
CA TYR A 85 -11.43 12.85 -11.00
C TYR A 85 -9.94 13.11 -10.86
N PHE A 86 -9.44 13.03 -9.64
CA PHE A 86 -8.01 12.91 -9.38
C PHE A 86 -7.51 11.54 -9.82
N HIS A 87 -6.35 11.51 -10.47
CA HIS A 87 -5.72 10.29 -10.94
C HIS A 87 -4.66 9.82 -9.95
N PRO A 88 -4.59 8.50 -9.67
CA PRO A 88 -3.56 7.92 -8.80
C PRO A 88 -2.21 7.85 -9.51
N ARG A 89 -1.22 7.29 -8.80
CA ARG A 89 0.09 6.94 -9.36
C ARG A 89 -0.06 5.90 -10.47
N PRO A 90 0.80 5.92 -11.51
CA PRO A 90 0.81 4.87 -12.51
C PRO A 90 1.02 3.48 -11.89
N SER A 91 0.33 2.47 -12.42
CA SER A 91 0.41 1.08 -11.96
C SER A 91 1.09 0.20 -13.01
N ALA A 92 2.05 -0.64 -12.59
CA ALA A 92 2.59 -1.71 -13.41
C ALA A 92 1.66 -2.92 -13.48
N ALA A 93 0.79 -3.06 -12.46
CA ALA A 93 -0.19 -4.14 -12.33
C ALA A 93 -1.55 -3.82 -12.95
N GLY A 94 -1.73 -2.63 -13.57
CA GLY A 94 -3.05 -2.18 -14.06
C GLY A 94 -4.10 -2.05 -12.96
N TYR A 95 -3.66 -1.85 -11.71
CA TYR A 95 -4.49 -1.81 -10.49
C TYR A 95 -5.20 -3.13 -10.16
N ASP A 96 -4.71 -4.26 -10.71
CA ASP A 96 -5.22 -5.58 -10.37
C ASP A 96 -4.60 -6.07 -9.04
N PRO A 97 -5.42 -6.28 -7.98
CA PRO A 97 -4.91 -6.77 -6.70
C PRO A 97 -4.34 -8.19 -6.75
N LEU A 98 -4.73 -9.00 -7.75
CA LEU A 98 -4.19 -10.35 -7.94
C LEU A 98 -2.84 -10.35 -8.66
N ALA A 99 -2.47 -9.22 -9.31
CA ALA A 99 -1.21 -9.05 -10.01
C ALA A 99 -0.32 -7.98 -9.37
N ALA A 100 -0.47 -7.73 -8.05
CA ALA A 100 0.26 -6.69 -7.33
C ALA A 100 1.76 -6.80 -7.54
N ALA A 101 2.35 -5.86 -8.27
CA ALA A 101 3.78 -5.81 -8.61
C ALA A 101 4.22 -4.41 -9.02
N GLY A 102 5.49 -4.11 -8.78
CA GLY A 102 6.18 -2.97 -9.39
C GLY A 102 6.81 -3.36 -10.73
N SER A 103 7.27 -2.37 -11.50
CA SER A 103 7.96 -2.60 -12.76
C SER A 103 9.32 -3.28 -12.61
N ASN A 104 9.96 -3.17 -11.44
CA ASN A 104 11.26 -3.75 -11.10
C ASN A 104 12.38 -3.43 -12.12
N GLN A 105 12.26 -2.30 -12.83
CA GLN A 105 13.23 -1.88 -13.84
C GLN A 105 14.42 -1.18 -13.17
N ALA A 106 15.64 -1.58 -13.56
CA ALA A 106 16.87 -0.94 -13.09
C ALA A 106 16.94 0.51 -13.61
N ARG A 107 17.59 1.40 -12.85
CA ARG A 107 17.79 2.81 -13.24
C ARG A 107 18.58 2.98 -14.55
N SER A 108 19.45 2.02 -14.86
CA SER A 108 20.22 1.95 -16.09
C SER A 108 19.44 1.42 -17.30
N ASN A 109 18.21 0.94 -17.11
CA ASN A 109 17.40 0.40 -18.20
C ASN A 109 16.86 1.55 -19.08
N PRO A 110 17.20 1.63 -20.36
CA PRO A 110 16.71 2.68 -21.26
C PRO A 110 15.18 2.70 -21.39
N ALA A 111 14.51 1.56 -21.28
CA ALA A 111 13.05 1.47 -21.32
C ALA A 111 12.39 2.19 -20.12
N LEU A 112 13.05 2.22 -18.96
CA LEU A 112 12.58 3.00 -17.81
C LEU A 112 12.57 4.50 -18.14
N GLN A 113 13.67 5.01 -18.71
CA GLN A 113 13.77 6.44 -19.05
C GLN A 113 12.74 6.84 -20.10
N GLN A 114 12.58 6.04 -21.16
CA GLN A 114 11.57 6.26 -22.20
C GLN A 114 10.15 6.31 -21.61
N ARG A 115 9.83 5.39 -20.71
CA ARG A 115 8.54 5.35 -20.03
C ARG A 115 8.32 6.57 -19.13
N LEU A 116 9.32 6.97 -18.35
CA LEU A 116 9.23 8.15 -17.49
C LEU A 116 9.04 9.43 -18.29
N ASP A 117 9.75 9.58 -19.42
CA ASP A 117 9.62 10.73 -20.30
C ASP A 117 8.25 10.76 -21.01
N ALA A 118 7.74 9.61 -21.43
CA ALA A 118 6.40 9.50 -21.99
C ALA A 118 5.33 9.84 -20.95
N ALA A 119 5.43 9.30 -19.73
CA ALA A 119 4.52 9.60 -18.61
C ALA A 119 4.56 11.08 -18.23
N ARG A 120 5.75 11.69 -18.21
CA ARG A 120 5.92 13.13 -17.93
C ARG A 120 5.22 13.98 -18.97
N ARG A 121 5.45 13.70 -20.26
CA ARG A 121 4.76 14.44 -21.34
C ARG A 121 3.25 14.29 -21.29
N ALA A 122 2.76 13.08 -21.03
CA ALA A 122 1.33 12.81 -20.92
C ALA A 122 0.69 13.54 -19.72
N ALA A 123 1.33 13.51 -18.55
CA ALA A 123 0.87 14.23 -17.36
C ALA A 123 0.91 15.76 -17.57
N ALA A 124 1.99 16.30 -18.14
CA ALA A 124 2.13 17.72 -18.45
C ALA A 124 1.00 18.20 -19.39
N ALA A 125 0.72 17.45 -20.46
CA ALA A 125 -0.36 17.77 -21.40
C ALA A 125 -1.74 17.67 -20.75
N ARG A 126 -1.98 16.65 -19.92
CA ARG A 126 -3.25 16.45 -19.23
C ARG A 126 -3.54 17.56 -18.23
N GLU A 127 -2.56 17.93 -17.42
CA GLU A 127 -2.69 18.96 -16.37
C GLU A 127 -2.42 20.38 -16.90
N GLN A 128 -1.97 20.54 -18.15
CA GLN A 128 -1.63 21.82 -18.79
C GLN A 128 -0.55 22.61 -18.01
N ILE A 129 0.50 21.88 -17.60
CA ILE A 129 1.66 22.45 -16.88
C ILE A 129 2.95 22.14 -17.65
N PRO A 130 4.06 22.88 -17.41
CA PRO A 130 5.36 22.53 -17.96
C PRO A 130 5.81 21.12 -17.52
N PRO A 131 6.48 20.34 -18.38
CA PRO A 131 6.98 19.01 -18.00
C PRO A 131 7.92 19.01 -16.80
N ALA A 132 8.65 20.11 -16.54
CA ALA A 132 9.51 20.28 -15.39
C ALA A 132 8.73 20.34 -14.05
N ASP A 133 7.48 20.79 -14.09
CA ASP A 133 6.64 20.98 -12.90
C ASP A 133 5.79 19.74 -12.58
N VAL A 134 5.91 18.66 -13.37
CA VAL A 134 5.17 17.41 -13.13
C VAL A 134 5.78 16.69 -11.92
N PRO A 135 5.00 16.46 -10.84
CA PRO A 135 5.45 15.73 -9.67
C PRO A 135 5.86 14.29 -9.99
N ALA A 136 6.90 13.80 -9.29
CA ALA A 136 7.49 12.49 -9.56
C ALA A 136 6.50 11.32 -9.43
N ASP A 137 5.56 11.40 -8.51
CA ASP A 137 4.56 10.36 -8.27
C ASP A 137 3.46 10.25 -9.35
N LEU A 138 3.32 11.26 -10.21
CA LEU A 138 2.47 11.16 -11.42
C LEU A 138 3.17 10.48 -12.60
N ILE A 139 4.47 10.23 -12.52
CA ILE A 139 5.27 9.61 -13.59
C ILE A 139 5.94 8.29 -13.17
N THR A 140 6.16 8.09 -11.87
CA THR A 140 6.77 6.88 -11.32
C THR A 140 5.70 5.88 -10.92
N GLN A 141 5.87 4.63 -11.36
CA GLN A 141 4.98 3.55 -10.95
C GLN A 141 5.12 3.27 -9.45
N SER A 142 4.01 2.91 -8.82
CA SER A 142 3.99 2.42 -7.45
C SER A 142 4.74 1.09 -7.34
N GLY A 143 5.40 0.85 -6.20
CA GLY A 143 6.12 -0.40 -5.96
C GLY A 143 5.21 -1.62 -5.85
N SER A 144 4.00 -1.44 -5.35
CA SER A 144 2.96 -2.48 -5.29
C SER A 144 2.07 -2.51 -6.53
N GLY A 145 2.05 -1.42 -7.32
CA GLY A 145 1.05 -1.21 -8.36
C GLY A 145 -0.36 -0.86 -7.83
N LEU A 146 -0.53 -0.75 -6.51
CA LEU A 146 -1.83 -0.58 -5.84
C LEU A 146 -1.85 0.58 -4.84
N ASP A 147 -0.82 1.44 -4.81
CA ASP A 147 -0.72 2.56 -3.86
C ASP A 147 -1.90 3.54 -4.05
N PRO A 148 -2.81 3.69 -3.07
CA PRO A 148 -3.97 4.56 -3.19
C PRO A 148 -3.64 6.04 -2.97
N HIS A 149 -2.39 6.37 -2.63
CA HIS A 149 -1.99 7.71 -2.24
C HIS A 149 -1.17 8.43 -3.29
N ILE A 150 -1.34 9.74 -3.33
CA ILE A 150 -0.49 10.68 -4.06
C ILE A 150 0.01 11.76 -3.11
N SER A 151 1.09 12.43 -3.49
CA SER A 151 1.59 13.60 -2.74
C SER A 151 0.61 14.77 -2.82
N PRO A 152 0.64 15.70 -1.85
CA PRO A 152 -0.11 16.95 -1.93
C PRO A 152 0.22 17.75 -3.18
N GLN A 153 1.48 17.70 -3.64
CA GLN A 153 1.92 18.36 -4.87
C GLN A 153 1.27 17.74 -6.11
N ALA A 154 1.23 16.40 -6.17
CA ALA A 154 0.58 15.68 -7.27
C ALA A 154 -0.94 15.90 -7.29
N ALA A 155 -1.56 16.08 -6.14
CA ALA A 155 -2.96 16.47 -6.07
C ALA A 155 -3.14 17.94 -6.51
N ALA A 156 -2.32 18.87 -6.05
CA ALA A 156 -2.43 20.29 -6.35
C ALA A 156 -2.39 20.61 -7.86
N VAL A 157 -1.52 19.95 -8.62
CA VAL A 157 -1.43 20.18 -10.08
C VAL A 157 -2.67 19.71 -10.83
N GLN A 158 -3.47 18.80 -10.28
CA GLN A 158 -4.69 18.29 -10.89
C GLN A 158 -5.94 19.15 -10.62
N VAL A 159 -5.86 20.07 -9.65
CA VAL A 159 -7.01 20.86 -9.17
C VAL A 159 -7.73 21.62 -10.29
N TYR A 160 -6.98 22.30 -11.18
CA TYR A 160 -7.57 23.11 -12.24
C TYR A 160 -8.33 22.27 -13.26
N ARG A 161 -7.79 21.12 -13.64
CA ARG A 161 -8.48 20.20 -14.55
C ARG A 161 -9.78 19.68 -13.94
N VAL A 162 -9.71 19.21 -12.68
CA VAL A 162 -10.88 18.70 -11.95
C VAL A 162 -11.95 19.77 -11.77
N ALA A 163 -11.55 20.97 -11.33
CA ALA A 163 -12.47 22.10 -11.14
C ALA A 163 -13.20 22.46 -12.44
N ARG A 164 -12.46 22.57 -13.56
CA ARG A 164 -13.03 22.86 -14.87
C ARG A 164 -13.99 21.78 -15.33
N ALA A 165 -13.61 20.50 -15.17
CA ALA A 165 -14.46 19.38 -15.59
C ALA A 165 -15.77 19.29 -14.77
N ARG A 166 -15.74 19.76 -13.50
CA ARG A 166 -16.92 19.77 -12.63
C ARG A 166 -17.73 21.07 -12.68
N GLY A 167 -17.29 22.08 -13.44
CA GLY A 167 -17.96 23.37 -13.50
C GLY A 167 -17.90 24.17 -12.19
N VAL A 168 -16.89 23.91 -11.34
CA VAL A 168 -16.71 24.58 -10.04
C VAL A 168 -15.42 25.41 -10.01
N THR A 169 -15.30 26.32 -9.03
CA THR A 169 -14.07 27.10 -8.88
C THR A 169 -12.92 26.22 -8.33
N ALA A 170 -11.69 26.51 -8.75
CA ALA A 170 -10.50 25.83 -8.23
C ALA A 170 -10.37 25.95 -6.70
N GLY A 171 -10.79 27.09 -6.13
CA GLY A 171 -10.76 27.30 -4.67
C GLY A 171 -11.61 26.29 -3.90
N ARG A 172 -12.80 25.90 -4.41
CA ARG A 172 -13.64 24.86 -3.77
C ARG A 172 -12.97 23.49 -3.79
N VAL A 173 -12.30 23.14 -4.90
CA VAL A 173 -11.56 21.87 -5.01
C VAL A 173 -10.33 21.89 -4.09
N GLN A 174 -9.61 23.03 -4.01
CA GLN A 174 -8.47 23.19 -3.09
C GLN A 174 -8.89 23.06 -1.62
N GLU A 175 -10.02 23.67 -1.24
CA GLU A 175 -10.56 23.55 0.12
C GLU A 175 -10.90 22.10 0.46
N LEU A 176 -11.55 21.37 -0.47
CA LEU A 176 -11.84 19.97 -0.30
C LEU A 176 -10.54 19.13 -0.17
N LEU A 177 -9.56 19.39 -1.04
CA LEU A 177 -8.25 18.73 -0.99
C LEU A 177 -7.57 18.96 0.37
N ALA A 178 -7.60 20.19 0.90
CA ALA A 178 -7.00 20.48 2.21
C ALA A 178 -7.66 19.68 3.35
N ARG A 179 -8.98 19.45 3.26
CA ARG A 179 -9.72 18.63 4.24
C ARG A 179 -9.43 17.13 4.14
N GLN A 180 -8.99 16.67 2.96
CA GLN A 180 -8.65 15.26 2.68
C GLN A 180 -7.15 14.97 2.82
N LEU A 181 -6.36 15.95 3.23
CA LEU A 181 -4.94 15.79 3.45
C LEU A 181 -4.69 14.96 4.71
N GLU A 182 -4.04 13.83 4.55
CA GLU A 182 -3.55 13.00 5.66
C GLU A 182 -2.17 13.51 6.10
N PRO A 183 -2.02 13.99 7.35
CA PRO A 183 -0.73 14.44 7.87
C PRO A 183 0.20 13.25 8.14
N ARG A 184 1.42 13.55 8.57
CA ARG A 184 2.36 12.55 9.09
C ARG A 184 1.76 11.84 10.31
N GLN A 185 1.93 10.53 10.36
CA GLN A 185 1.50 9.75 11.52
C GLN A 185 2.27 10.20 12.77
N PHE A 186 1.54 10.51 13.83
CA PHE A 186 2.08 11.11 15.07
C PHE A 186 2.88 12.41 14.87
N GLY A 187 2.71 13.08 13.73
CA GLY A 187 3.48 14.28 13.35
C GLY A 187 4.92 14.02 12.89
N LEU A 188 5.40 12.77 12.97
CA LEU A 188 6.80 12.40 12.74
C LEU A 188 6.99 11.41 11.59
N LEU A 189 6.14 10.39 11.50
CA LEU A 189 6.34 9.26 10.60
C LEU A 189 5.64 9.44 9.26
N GLY A 190 6.33 9.06 8.19
CA GLY A 190 5.83 9.13 6.83
C GLY A 190 5.85 10.53 6.23
N GLN A 191 5.17 10.68 5.11
CA GLN A 191 4.98 11.96 4.44
C GLN A 191 3.49 12.32 4.40
N PRO A 192 3.12 13.61 4.33
CA PRO A 192 1.76 14.01 4.03
C PRO A 192 1.31 13.40 2.70
N ARG A 193 0.09 12.91 2.63
CA ARG A 193 -0.44 12.20 1.47
C ARG A 193 -1.93 12.44 1.32
N VAL A 194 -2.47 12.07 0.17
CA VAL A 194 -3.89 12.17 -0.16
C VAL A 194 -4.36 10.84 -0.71
N ASN A 195 -5.39 10.26 -0.12
CA ASN A 195 -6.04 9.06 -0.64
C ASN A 195 -6.94 9.44 -1.82
N VAL A 196 -6.60 8.96 -3.02
CA VAL A 196 -7.29 9.35 -4.25
C VAL A 196 -8.74 8.88 -4.28
N LEU A 197 -9.02 7.65 -3.84
CA LEU A 197 -10.38 7.12 -3.82
C LEU A 197 -11.26 7.91 -2.84
N ALA A 198 -10.78 8.15 -1.63
CA ALA A 198 -11.51 8.94 -0.63
C ALA A 198 -11.77 10.36 -1.11
N LEU A 199 -10.78 11.01 -1.74
CA LEU A 199 -10.93 12.36 -2.33
C LEU A 199 -11.96 12.36 -3.46
N ASN A 200 -11.92 11.41 -4.37
CA ASN A 200 -12.87 11.32 -5.49
C ASN A 200 -14.30 11.04 -5.01
N LEU A 201 -14.49 10.20 -3.99
CA LEU A 201 -15.80 10.01 -3.36
C LEU A 201 -16.31 11.27 -2.65
N ALA A 202 -15.42 12.05 -2.03
CA ALA A 202 -15.75 13.33 -1.43
C ALA A 202 -16.12 14.38 -2.49
N LEU A 203 -15.44 14.38 -3.64
CA LEU A 203 -15.82 15.21 -4.80
C LEU A 203 -17.23 14.90 -5.28
N ASP A 204 -17.56 13.63 -5.49
CA ASP A 204 -18.89 13.22 -5.97
C ASP A 204 -20.01 13.64 -5.00
N ARG A 205 -19.72 13.58 -3.69
CA ARG A 205 -20.68 13.96 -2.64
C ARG A 205 -20.85 15.46 -2.50
N LEU A 206 -19.77 16.22 -2.52
CA LEU A 206 -19.76 17.63 -2.12
C LEU A 206 -19.70 18.59 -3.32
N LEU A 207 -19.18 18.15 -4.43
CA LEU A 207 -18.97 18.92 -5.65
C LEU A 207 -19.38 18.08 -6.88
N PRO A 208 -20.65 17.66 -7.01
CA PRO A 208 -21.09 16.87 -8.14
C PRO A 208 -20.84 17.62 -9.46
N VAL A 209 -20.68 16.87 -10.55
CA VAL A 209 -20.56 17.45 -11.90
C VAL A 209 -21.83 18.24 -12.19
N GLN A 210 -21.68 19.50 -12.59
CA GLN A 210 -22.80 20.32 -13.03
C GLN A 210 -23.09 20.00 -14.50
N ASP A 211 -24.22 19.37 -14.76
CA ASP A 211 -24.68 19.17 -16.13
C ASP A 211 -24.91 20.54 -16.80
N ALA A 212 -24.34 20.73 -17.98
CA ALA A 212 -24.43 21.99 -18.72
C ALA A 212 -25.89 22.41 -19.02
N ASP A 213 -26.84 21.48 -18.90
CA ASP A 213 -28.28 21.72 -19.19
C ASP A 213 -29.02 22.47 -18.09
N THR A 214 -28.46 22.58 -16.86
CA THR A 214 -29.11 23.29 -15.75
C THR A 214 -28.90 24.80 -15.75
N VAL A 215 -27.97 25.32 -16.53
CA VAL A 215 -27.66 26.76 -16.61
C VAL A 215 -28.57 27.50 -17.61
N SER A 216 -29.29 26.81 -18.48
CA SER A 216 -30.14 27.38 -19.54
C SER A 216 -31.60 27.67 -19.10
N GLY A 217 -32.01 27.35 -17.88
CA GLY A 217 -33.39 27.43 -17.40
C GLY A 217 -33.76 28.68 -16.59
N GLY A 218 -32.94 29.72 -16.55
CA GLY A 218 -33.19 30.95 -15.80
C GLY A 218 -33.39 32.18 -16.72
N LYS A 219 -34.54 32.27 -17.35
CA LYS A 219 -35.06 33.56 -17.88
C LYS A 219 -36.46 33.78 -17.39
#